data_c09333dacd2f26be106748094626f7bd
#
_entry.id   c09333dacd2f26be106748094626f7bd
#
_cell.length_a   1.000
_cell.length_b   1.000
_cell.length_c   1.000
_cell.angle_alpha   90.00
_cell.angle_beta   90.00
_cell.angle_gamma   90.00
#
_symmetry.space_group_name_H-M   'P 1'
#
loop_
_entity.id
_entity.type
_entity.pdbx_description
1 polymer ?
#
loop_
_entity_poly.entity_id
_entity_poly.type
_entity_poly.pdbx_seq_one_letter_code
_entity_poly.pdbx_strand_id
1 'polypeptide(L)'
;EIKMPEQVPSAVARSFKVLIPIIITTIFFSVLNYFVKMAAPGGLHELIYNILQTPLTRMSQSLFSVLILAFLSQSLWAMGIHGPNTIAAIRDTMFSEAGNANLLHYAESGTTWGSPYPITYSGLATAFAEYGGSGATLGLIIAILIFSKNKESKSIAKLSLAPGLFNINEMVIFGLPIVLNPIYIIPFIIAPLVNIMLVIPQL
;
A
#
# COMPACT_ATOMS: atom_id res chain seq x y z
N GLU A 1 -1.76 -20.04 -26.56
CA GLU A 1 -1.91 -18.61 -26.89
C GLU A 1 -3.02 -18.45 -27.93
N ILE A 2 -4.02 -17.60 -27.66
CA ILE A 2 -5.07 -17.30 -28.63
C ILE A 2 -4.49 -16.34 -29.65
N LYS A 3 -4.34 -16.79 -30.92
CA LYS A 3 -3.95 -15.94 -32.03
C LYS A 3 -5.21 -15.29 -32.62
N MET A 4 -5.27 -13.97 -32.59
CA MET A 4 -6.34 -13.18 -33.16
C MET A 4 -6.01 -12.78 -34.62
N PRO A 5 -6.99 -12.64 -35.51
CA PRO A 5 -6.80 -12.06 -36.83
C PRO A 5 -6.21 -10.65 -36.77
N GLU A 6 -5.41 -10.26 -37.77
CA GLU A 6 -4.73 -8.96 -37.83
C GLU A 6 -5.66 -7.74 -37.80
N GLN A 7 -6.93 -7.95 -38.20
CA GLN A 7 -7.96 -6.90 -38.23
C GLN A 7 -8.49 -6.53 -36.81
N VAL A 8 -8.17 -7.31 -35.77
CA VAL A 8 -8.67 -7.06 -34.43
C VAL A 8 -7.82 -5.97 -33.75
N PRO A 9 -8.44 -4.92 -33.17
CA PRO A 9 -7.72 -3.88 -32.45
C PRO A 9 -6.83 -4.46 -31.36
N SER A 10 -5.62 -3.94 -31.20
CA SER A 10 -4.59 -4.46 -30.28
C SER A 10 -5.03 -4.50 -28.80
N ALA A 11 -5.92 -3.60 -28.39
CA ALA A 11 -6.51 -3.61 -27.05
C ALA A 11 -7.41 -4.84 -26.83
N VAL A 12 -8.24 -5.15 -27.82
CA VAL A 12 -9.13 -6.33 -27.78
C VAL A 12 -8.31 -7.61 -27.81
N ALA A 13 -7.32 -7.70 -28.70
CA ALA A 13 -6.43 -8.86 -28.80
C ALA A 13 -5.70 -9.12 -27.47
N ARG A 14 -5.25 -8.08 -26.76
CA ARG A 14 -4.66 -8.19 -25.41
C ARG A 14 -5.64 -8.75 -24.38
N SER A 15 -6.87 -8.28 -24.37
CA SER A 15 -7.90 -8.77 -23.45
C SER A 15 -8.18 -10.26 -23.64
N PHE A 16 -8.19 -10.75 -24.88
CA PHE A 16 -8.36 -12.19 -25.15
C PHE A 16 -7.14 -13.02 -24.76
N LYS A 17 -5.91 -12.45 -24.88
CA LYS A 17 -4.69 -13.19 -24.48
C LYS A 17 -4.67 -13.50 -22.99
N VAL A 18 -5.25 -12.65 -22.14
CA VAL A 18 -5.28 -12.88 -20.69
C VAL A 18 -6.42 -13.79 -20.22
N LEU A 19 -7.41 -14.11 -21.08
CA LEU A 19 -8.53 -14.97 -20.70
C LEU A 19 -8.09 -16.37 -20.27
N ILE A 20 -7.16 -17.01 -21.03
CA ILE A 20 -6.68 -18.35 -20.67
C ILE A 20 -5.97 -18.33 -19.32
N PRO A 21 -4.99 -17.45 -19.05
CA PRO A 21 -4.39 -17.31 -17.71
C PRO A 21 -5.44 -17.07 -16.61
N ILE A 22 -6.42 -16.20 -16.84
CA ILE A 22 -7.48 -15.92 -15.86
C ILE A 22 -8.27 -17.19 -15.55
N ILE A 23 -8.75 -17.90 -16.58
CA ILE A 23 -9.53 -19.13 -16.40
C ILE A 23 -8.71 -20.17 -15.64
N ILE A 24 -7.46 -20.40 -16.04
CA ILE A 24 -6.57 -21.37 -15.36
C ILE A 24 -6.36 -20.98 -13.90
N THR A 25 -6.06 -19.72 -13.63
CA THR A 25 -5.83 -19.21 -12.28
C THR A 25 -7.10 -19.34 -11.43
N THR A 26 -8.26 -18.99 -11.99
CA THR A 26 -9.55 -19.12 -11.29
C THR A 26 -9.86 -20.59 -10.96
N ILE A 27 -9.66 -21.50 -11.91
CA ILE A 27 -9.86 -22.94 -11.69
C ILE A 27 -8.87 -23.44 -10.62
N PHE A 28 -7.59 -23.07 -10.74
CA PHE A 28 -6.57 -23.47 -9.78
C PHE A 28 -6.92 -23.05 -8.35
N PHE A 29 -7.24 -21.77 -8.13
CA PHE A 29 -7.62 -21.29 -6.81
C PHE A 29 -8.96 -21.85 -6.32
N SER A 30 -9.91 -22.12 -7.21
CA SER A 30 -11.17 -22.78 -6.86
C SER A 30 -10.94 -24.22 -6.37
N VAL A 31 -10.11 -24.98 -7.07
CA VAL A 31 -9.73 -26.33 -6.67
C VAL A 31 -8.93 -26.31 -5.36
N LEU A 32 -7.96 -25.39 -5.25
CA LEU A 32 -7.22 -25.23 -4.00
C LEU A 32 -8.15 -24.92 -2.83
N ASN A 33 -9.09 -23.98 -3.00
CA ASN A 33 -10.07 -23.63 -1.98
C ASN A 33 -10.98 -24.81 -1.62
N TYR A 34 -11.34 -25.66 -2.58
CA TYR A 34 -12.11 -26.88 -2.31
C TYR A 34 -11.34 -27.82 -1.35
N PHE A 35 -10.06 -28.07 -1.61
CA PHE A 35 -9.24 -28.89 -0.72
C PHE A 35 -9.00 -28.23 0.64
N VAL A 36 -8.80 -26.92 0.67
CA VAL A 36 -8.66 -26.18 1.94
C VAL A 36 -9.92 -26.28 2.78
N LYS A 37 -11.12 -26.26 2.19
CA LYS A 37 -12.39 -26.40 2.91
C LYS A 37 -12.55 -27.77 3.60
N MET A 38 -11.85 -28.79 3.15
CA MET A 38 -11.86 -30.09 3.85
C MET A 38 -11.14 -30.03 5.21
N ALA A 39 -10.14 -29.13 5.34
CA ALA A 39 -9.37 -28.92 6.56
C ALA A 39 -9.83 -27.68 7.36
N ALA A 40 -10.33 -26.67 6.65
CA ALA A 40 -10.81 -25.40 7.21
C ALA A 40 -12.16 -25.06 6.54
N PRO A 41 -13.31 -25.27 7.19
CA PRO A 41 -14.64 -25.12 6.58
C PRO A 41 -14.92 -23.76 5.94
N GLY A 42 -14.34 -22.69 6.46
CA GLY A 42 -14.41 -21.34 5.87
C GLY A 42 -13.58 -21.13 4.61
N GLY A 43 -12.77 -22.11 4.23
CA GLY A 43 -11.94 -22.12 3.03
C GLY A 43 -10.68 -21.28 3.16
N LEU A 44 -10.02 -21.07 1.99
CA LEU A 44 -8.73 -20.40 1.91
C LEU A 44 -8.79 -18.96 2.45
N HIS A 45 -9.86 -18.22 2.14
CA HIS A 45 -10.03 -16.84 2.58
C HIS A 45 -10.08 -16.74 4.11
N GLU A 46 -10.92 -17.54 4.76
CA GLU A 46 -11.04 -17.55 6.22
C GLU A 46 -9.77 -18.06 6.90
N LEU A 47 -9.08 -19.04 6.30
CA LEU A 47 -7.80 -19.52 6.80
C LEU A 47 -6.75 -18.41 6.82
N ILE A 48 -6.60 -17.67 5.70
CA ILE A 48 -5.70 -16.53 5.61
C ILE A 48 -6.11 -15.43 6.60
N TYR A 49 -7.40 -15.14 6.68
CA TYR A 49 -7.95 -14.18 7.62
C TYR A 49 -7.60 -14.53 9.08
N ASN A 50 -7.82 -15.76 9.49
CA ASN A 50 -7.56 -16.20 10.86
C ASN A 50 -6.05 -16.23 11.19
N ILE A 51 -5.21 -16.63 10.24
CA ILE A 51 -3.76 -16.70 10.45
C ILE A 51 -3.13 -15.30 10.52
N LEU A 52 -3.55 -14.38 9.66
CA LEU A 52 -2.96 -13.05 9.55
C LEU A 52 -3.70 -12.02 10.37
N GLN A 53 -5.01 -11.95 10.25
CA GLN A 53 -5.80 -10.87 10.85
C GLN A 53 -6.05 -11.07 12.34
N THR A 54 -6.36 -12.28 12.81
CA THR A 54 -6.66 -12.49 14.23
C THR A 54 -5.50 -12.14 15.16
N PRO A 55 -4.24 -12.48 14.90
CA PRO A 55 -3.11 -12.00 15.70
C PRO A 55 -2.96 -10.47 15.62
N LEU A 56 -3.12 -9.88 14.45
CA LEU A 56 -2.95 -8.44 14.23
C LEU A 56 -4.06 -7.62 14.89
N THR A 57 -5.31 -8.09 14.87
CA THR A 57 -6.43 -7.40 15.56
C THR A 57 -6.26 -7.36 17.07
N ARG A 58 -5.61 -8.36 17.67
CA ARG A 58 -5.26 -8.33 19.10
C ARG A 58 -4.20 -7.26 19.44
N MET A 59 -3.46 -6.80 18.44
CA MET A 59 -2.44 -5.76 18.56
C MET A 59 -2.97 -4.39 18.09
N SER A 60 -4.28 -4.28 17.74
CA SER A 60 -4.87 -3.05 17.22
C SER A 60 -4.61 -1.86 18.15
N GLN A 61 -4.47 -0.67 17.55
CA GLN A 61 -4.27 0.60 18.24
C GLN A 61 -2.92 0.75 18.98
N SER A 62 -1.93 -0.07 18.61
CA SER A 62 -0.56 0.11 19.08
C SER A 62 0.33 0.70 17.99
N LEU A 63 1.34 1.47 18.40
CA LEU A 63 2.37 1.96 17.49
C LEU A 63 3.03 0.82 16.71
N PHE A 64 3.27 -0.30 17.37
CA PHE A 64 3.90 -1.47 16.77
C PHE A 64 3.06 -2.02 15.60
N SER A 65 1.73 -2.06 15.73
CA SER A 65 0.83 -2.47 14.65
C SER A 65 0.91 -1.54 13.45
N VAL A 66 0.94 -0.22 13.69
CA VAL A 66 1.08 0.77 12.62
C VAL A 66 2.41 0.59 11.91
N LEU A 67 3.51 0.43 12.65
CA LEU A 67 4.85 0.23 12.08
C LEU A 67 4.95 -1.06 11.27
N ILE A 68 4.39 -2.19 11.77
CA ILE A 68 4.39 -3.46 11.02
C ILE A 68 3.60 -3.31 9.72
N LEU A 69 2.40 -2.75 9.77
CA LEU A 69 1.59 -2.58 8.57
C LEU A 69 2.25 -1.62 7.57
N ALA A 70 2.84 -0.53 8.04
CA ALA A 70 3.60 0.37 7.20
C ALA A 70 4.81 -0.35 6.58
N PHE A 71 5.58 -1.09 7.36
CA PHE A 71 6.71 -1.89 6.86
C PHE A 71 6.28 -2.90 5.79
N LEU A 72 5.20 -3.65 6.05
CA LEU A 72 4.67 -4.62 5.08
C LEU A 72 4.21 -3.94 3.79
N SER A 73 3.49 -2.81 3.92
CA SER A 73 3.04 -2.02 2.77
C SER A 73 4.20 -1.58 1.88
N GLN A 74 5.25 -0.99 2.48
CA GLN A 74 6.41 -0.53 1.74
C GLN A 74 7.24 -1.69 1.16
N SER A 75 7.33 -2.81 1.88
CA SER A 75 8.03 -4.01 1.41
C SER A 75 7.34 -4.66 0.22
N LEU A 76 6.00 -4.67 0.18
CA LEU A 76 5.23 -5.12 -0.99
C LEU A 76 5.50 -4.24 -2.21
N TRP A 77 5.52 -2.92 -2.05
CA TRP A 77 5.91 -1.99 -3.11
C TRP A 77 7.32 -2.24 -3.64
N ALA A 78 8.26 -2.56 -2.75
CA ALA A 78 9.62 -2.91 -3.14
C ALA A 78 9.67 -4.11 -4.10
N MET A 79 8.69 -5.01 -4.02
CA MET A 79 8.50 -6.16 -4.91
C MET A 79 7.59 -5.84 -6.12
N GLY A 80 7.13 -4.61 -6.29
CA GLY A 80 6.21 -4.22 -7.36
C GLY A 80 4.73 -4.54 -7.11
N ILE A 81 4.37 -4.90 -5.88
CA ILE A 81 2.99 -5.16 -5.46
C ILE A 81 2.45 -3.90 -4.78
N HIS A 82 1.24 -3.46 -5.15
CA HIS A 82 0.63 -2.26 -4.55
C HIS A 82 0.32 -2.49 -3.06
N GLY A 83 1.27 -2.09 -2.20
CA GLY A 83 1.24 -2.36 -0.76
C GLY A 83 -0.02 -1.88 -0.05
N PRO A 84 -0.40 -0.59 -0.12
CA PRO A 84 -1.58 -0.07 0.57
C PRO A 84 -2.88 -0.81 0.24
N ASN A 85 -3.09 -1.20 -1.03
CA ASN A 85 -4.27 -1.96 -1.43
C ASN A 85 -4.22 -3.41 -0.92
N THR A 86 -3.04 -4.01 -0.90
CA THR A 86 -2.87 -5.40 -0.43
C THR A 86 -3.14 -5.53 1.06
N ILE A 87 -2.71 -4.56 1.87
CA ILE A 87 -2.94 -4.59 3.32
C ILE A 87 -4.29 -3.97 3.72
N ALA A 88 -5.05 -3.37 2.78
CA ALA A 88 -6.25 -2.59 3.09
C ALA A 88 -7.26 -3.37 3.93
N ALA A 89 -7.58 -4.61 3.57
CA ALA A 89 -8.55 -5.42 4.31
C ALA A 89 -8.15 -5.62 5.78
N ILE A 90 -6.86 -5.85 6.06
CA ILE A 90 -6.35 -6.01 7.42
C ILE A 90 -6.34 -4.66 8.14
N ARG A 91 -5.78 -3.64 7.52
CA ARG A 91 -5.70 -2.28 8.07
C ARG A 91 -7.09 -1.74 8.45
N ASP A 92 -8.04 -1.83 7.52
CA ASP A 92 -9.37 -1.27 7.71
C ASP A 92 -10.13 -2.02 8.81
N THR A 93 -10.00 -3.34 8.90
CA THR A 93 -10.59 -4.10 10.02
C THR A 93 -9.97 -3.72 11.37
N MET A 94 -8.67 -3.48 11.41
CA MET A 94 -7.99 -3.13 12.67
C MET A 94 -8.31 -1.73 13.18
N PHE A 95 -8.49 -0.76 12.29
CA PHE A 95 -8.52 0.66 12.65
C PHE A 95 -9.83 1.37 12.34
N SER A 96 -10.82 0.75 11.67
CA SER A 96 -12.09 1.42 11.34
C SER A 96 -12.89 1.81 12.57
N GLU A 97 -12.95 0.98 13.59
CA GLU A 97 -13.64 1.30 14.85
C GLU A 97 -13.00 2.52 15.53
N ALA A 98 -11.68 2.51 15.67
CA ALA A 98 -10.92 3.62 16.25
C ALA A 98 -11.06 4.90 15.42
N GLY A 99 -11.01 4.79 14.08
CA GLY A 99 -11.20 5.92 13.18
C GLY A 99 -12.60 6.53 13.30
N ASN A 100 -13.64 5.71 13.34
CA ASN A 100 -15.02 6.15 13.51
C ASN A 100 -15.25 6.82 14.87
N ALA A 101 -14.68 6.29 15.95
CA ALA A 101 -14.76 6.89 17.27
C ALA A 101 -14.07 8.26 17.31
N ASN A 102 -12.92 8.42 16.66
CA ASN A 102 -12.25 9.72 16.54
C ASN A 102 -13.06 10.73 15.72
N LEU A 103 -13.69 10.29 14.63
CA LEU A 103 -14.58 11.14 13.83
C LEU A 103 -15.81 11.58 14.63
N LEU A 104 -16.40 10.70 15.40
CA LEU A 104 -17.52 11.02 16.28
C LEU A 104 -17.11 12.03 17.36
N HIS A 105 -15.97 11.80 18.01
CA HIS A 105 -15.41 12.75 18.97
C HIS A 105 -15.22 14.15 18.36
N TYR A 106 -14.66 14.22 17.15
CA TYR A 106 -14.50 15.50 16.45
C TYR A 106 -15.86 16.15 16.12
N ALA A 107 -16.83 15.37 15.67
CA ALA A 107 -18.18 15.88 15.36
C ALA A 107 -18.89 16.46 16.58
N GLU A 108 -18.67 15.89 17.76
CA GLU A 108 -19.27 16.32 19.03
C GLU A 108 -18.52 17.48 19.70
N SER A 109 -17.18 17.44 19.68
CA SER A 109 -16.32 18.39 20.41
C SER A 109 -15.81 19.55 19.56
N GLY A 110 -15.80 19.40 18.23
CA GLY A 110 -15.19 20.35 17.29
C GLY A 110 -13.67 20.38 17.33
N THR A 111 -13.02 19.46 18.07
CA THR A 111 -11.56 19.41 18.22
C THR A 111 -11.04 18.00 18.07
N THR A 112 -9.77 17.88 17.64
CA THR A 112 -9.05 16.61 17.62
C THR A 112 -8.32 16.30 18.93
N TRP A 113 -8.19 17.29 19.82
CA TRP A 113 -7.57 17.10 21.12
C TRP A 113 -8.41 16.19 22.02
N GLY A 114 -7.74 15.23 22.65
CA GLY A 114 -8.44 14.28 23.51
C GLY A 114 -9.17 13.17 22.74
N SER A 115 -8.85 12.98 21.47
CA SER A 115 -9.37 11.85 20.68
C SER A 115 -9.14 10.52 21.40
N PRO A 116 -10.17 9.63 21.46
CA PRO A 116 -10.08 8.37 22.23
C PRO A 116 -8.99 7.42 21.71
N TYR A 117 -8.63 7.53 20.43
CA TYR A 117 -7.64 6.68 19.80
C TYR A 117 -6.58 7.49 19.05
N PRO A 118 -5.57 8.05 19.73
CA PRO A 118 -4.55 8.88 19.08
C PRO A 118 -3.65 8.08 18.11
N ILE A 119 -3.51 6.76 18.33
CA ILE A 119 -2.69 5.89 17.49
C ILE A 119 -3.58 5.14 16.52
N THR A 120 -3.64 5.61 15.27
CA THR A 120 -4.30 4.93 14.15
C THR A 120 -3.39 4.92 12.94
N TYR A 121 -3.63 3.98 12.01
CA TYR A 121 -2.86 3.94 10.76
C TYR A 121 -3.06 5.22 9.94
N SER A 122 -4.29 5.69 9.81
CA SER A 122 -4.61 6.90 9.06
C SER A 122 -3.99 8.15 9.71
N GLY A 123 -4.03 8.24 11.03
CA GLY A 123 -3.47 9.37 11.76
C GLY A 123 -1.95 9.44 11.71
N LEU A 124 -1.26 8.32 11.73
CA LEU A 124 0.22 8.29 11.74
C LEU A 124 0.83 8.05 10.36
N ALA A 125 0.44 6.95 9.70
CA ALA A 125 1.06 6.57 8.42
C ALA A 125 0.55 7.45 7.27
N THR A 126 -0.76 7.52 7.07
CA THR A 126 -1.32 8.25 5.93
C THR A 126 -1.12 9.77 6.06
N ALA A 127 -1.31 10.34 7.26
CA ALA A 127 -1.21 11.78 7.44
C ALA A 127 0.24 12.30 7.53
N PHE A 128 1.15 11.53 8.14
CA PHE A 128 2.49 12.05 8.44
C PHE A 128 3.65 11.27 7.84
N ALA A 129 3.45 10.03 7.41
CA ALA A 129 4.56 9.21 6.93
C ALA A 129 4.66 9.14 5.41
N GLU A 130 3.56 9.25 4.70
CA GLU A 130 3.49 8.98 3.26
C GLU A 130 3.38 10.27 2.42
N TYR A 131 4.21 11.28 2.74
CA TYR A 131 4.27 12.50 1.94
C TYR A 131 4.75 12.22 0.50
N GLY A 132 3.86 12.45 -0.45
CA GLY A 132 4.10 12.11 -1.86
C GLY A 132 3.83 10.64 -2.17
N GLY A 133 3.04 9.96 -1.34
CA GLY A 133 2.66 8.56 -1.44
C GLY A 133 3.64 7.61 -0.74
N SER A 134 3.49 6.33 -1.00
CA SER A 134 4.33 5.28 -0.42
C SER A 134 5.82 5.59 -0.56
N GLY A 135 6.60 5.29 0.47
CA GLY A 135 8.04 5.60 0.50
C GLY A 135 8.40 7.06 0.77
N ALA A 136 7.43 7.93 1.11
CA ALA A 136 7.63 9.37 1.33
C ALA A 136 8.34 10.03 0.13
N THR A 137 7.94 9.69 -1.09
CA THR A 137 8.66 10.00 -2.32
C THR A 137 8.69 11.47 -2.71
N LEU A 138 7.88 12.34 -2.07
CA LEU A 138 7.96 13.79 -2.31
C LEU A 138 9.35 14.33 -1.97
N GLY A 139 9.96 13.88 -0.89
CA GLY A 139 11.33 14.23 -0.53
C GLY A 139 12.35 13.79 -1.60
N LEU A 140 12.18 12.60 -2.16
CA LEU A 140 13.01 12.10 -3.25
C LEU A 140 12.85 12.95 -4.52
N ILE A 141 11.61 13.30 -4.90
CA ILE A 141 11.32 14.17 -6.04
C ILE A 141 12.05 15.50 -5.89
N ILE A 142 11.91 16.16 -4.74
CA ILE A 142 12.55 17.45 -4.45
C ILE A 142 14.08 17.30 -4.49
N ALA A 143 14.63 16.27 -3.87
CA ALA A 143 16.08 16.02 -3.88
C ALA A 143 16.62 15.81 -5.30
N ILE A 144 15.92 15.09 -6.15
CA ILE A 144 16.31 14.90 -7.56
C ILE A 144 16.27 16.23 -8.33
N LEU A 145 15.23 17.02 -8.13
CA LEU A 145 15.11 18.31 -8.81
C LEU A 145 16.26 19.27 -8.47
N ILE A 146 16.69 19.25 -7.22
CA ILE A 146 17.77 20.15 -6.73
C ILE A 146 19.16 19.59 -7.08
N PHE A 147 19.42 18.34 -6.71
CA PHE A 147 20.80 17.82 -6.66
C PHE A 147 21.16 16.91 -7.84
N SER A 148 20.21 16.28 -8.53
CA SER A 148 20.54 15.36 -9.59
C SER A 148 21.18 16.06 -10.79
N LYS A 149 22.20 15.43 -11.36
CA LYS A 149 22.79 15.84 -12.65
C LYS A 149 22.22 15.05 -13.82
N ASN A 150 21.48 13.98 -13.55
CA ASN A 150 20.89 13.12 -14.58
C ASN A 150 19.62 13.79 -15.13
N LYS A 151 19.60 14.04 -16.44
CA LYS A 151 18.49 14.72 -17.13
C LYS A 151 17.23 13.87 -17.15
N GLU A 152 17.36 12.56 -17.27
CA GLU A 152 16.24 11.60 -17.29
C GLU A 152 15.54 11.58 -15.92
N SER A 153 16.29 11.39 -14.84
CA SER A 153 15.74 11.43 -13.48
C SER A 153 15.07 12.79 -13.18
N LYS A 154 15.64 13.91 -13.62
CA LYS A 154 15.01 15.22 -13.48
C LYS A 154 13.72 15.36 -14.27
N SER A 155 13.64 14.77 -15.45
CA SER A 155 12.42 14.77 -16.27
C SER A 155 11.30 14.00 -15.56
N ILE A 156 11.60 12.79 -15.04
CA ILE A 156 10.67 11.99 -14.26
C ILE A 156 10.22 12.78 -13.02
N ALA A 157 11.14 13.35 -12.26
CA ALA A 157 10.82 14.12 -11.06
C ALA A 157 9.92 15.33 -11.35
N LYS A 158 10.14 16.04 -12.46
CA LYS A 158 9.27 17.15 -12.89
C LYS A 158 7.85 16.69 -13.19
N LEU A 159 7.70 15.58 -13.92
CA LEU A 159 6.39 15.02 -14.26
C LEU A 159 5.66 14.48 -13.03
N SER A 160 6.42 13.97 -12.06
CA SER A 160 5.88 13.35 -10.83
C SER A 160 5.56 14.37 -9.73
N LEU A 161 6.01 15.63 -9.85
CA LEU A 161 5.86 16.64 -8.78
C LEU A 161 4.38 16.94 -8.50
N ALA A 162 3.60 17.24 -9.52
CA ALA A 162 2.19 17.55 -9.36
C ALA A 162 1.38 16.34 -8.82
N PRO A 163 1.45 15.12 -9.40
CA PRO A 163 0.82 13.95 -8.81
C PRO A 163 1.33 13.66 -7.39
N GLY A 164 2.62 13.81 -7.13
CA GLY A 164 3.23 13.57 -5.81
C GLY A 164 2.68 14.47 -4.70
N LEU A 165 2.28 15.71 -5.01
CA LEU A 165 1.60 16.58 -4.04
C LEU A 165 0.24 16.02 -3.61
N PHE A 166 -0.37 15.15 -4.42
CA PHE A 166 -1.63 14.45 -4.12
C PHE A 166 -1.40 12.98 -3.71
N ASN A 167 -0.19 12.64 -3.27
CA ASN A 167 0.21 11.30 -2.86
C ASN A 167 0.09 10.22 -3.96
N ILE A 168 0.17 10.62 -5.23
CA ILE A 168 0.19 9.71 -6.40
C ILE A 168 1.63 9.60 -6.87
N ASN A 169 2.26 8.45 -6.68
CA ASN A 169 3.69 8.28 -6.90
C ASN A 169 4.12 7.13 -7.80
N GLU A 170 3.20 6.51 -8.49
CA GLU A 170 3.48 5.41 -9.43
C GLU A 170 4.48 5.84 -10.52
N MET A 171 4.43 7.11 -10.95
CA MET A 171 5.40 7.66 -11.91
C MET A 171 6.81 7.67 -11.35
N VAL A 172 6.98 7.91 -10.06
CA VAL A 172 8.29 7.86 -9.38
C VAL A 172 8.73 6.41 -9.22
N ILE A 173 7.85 5.54 -8.73
CA ILE A 173 8.16 4.14 -8.42
C ILE A 173 8.59 3.37 -9.66
N PHE A 174 7.89 3.58 -10.78
CA PHE A 174 8.16 2.87 -12.04
C PHE A 174 9.07 3.66 -12.99
N GLY A 175 9.09 4.97 -12.92
CA GLY A 175 9.95 5.81 -13.76
C GLY A 175 11.39 5.86 -13.26
N LEU A 176 11.59 5.95 -11.94
CA LEU A 176 12.88 5.65 -11.33
C LEU A 176 12.89 4.15 -11.03
N PRO A 177 14.01 3.43 -11.23
CA PRO A 177 14.05 1.99 -10.95
C PRO A 177 14.08 1.72 -9.44
N ILE A 178 12.95 1.98 -8.74
CA ILE A 178 12.82 1.75 -7.30
C ILE A 178 12.54 0.29 -7.01
N VAL A 179 11.61 -0.32 -7.77
CA VAL A 179 11.24 -1.73 -7.61
C VAL A 179 12.45 -2.63 -7.82
N LEU A 180 12.68 -3.55 -6.89
CA LEU A 180 13.79 -4.51 -6.86
C LEU A 180 15.19 -3.86 -6.87
N ASN A 181 15.31 -2.57 -6.58
CA ASN A 181 16.58 -1.86 -6.51
C ASN A 181 16.98 -1.62 -5.05
N PRO A 182 17.99 -2.33 -4.52
CA PRO A 182 18.34 -2.24 -3.09
C PRO A 182 18.77 -0.84 -2.64
N ILE A 183 19.29 0.00 -3.55
CA ILE A 183 19.70 1.36 -3.22
C ILE A 183 18.48 2.22 -2.88
N TYR A 184 17.39 2.08 -3.62
CA TYR A 184 16.16 2.83 -3.39
C TYR A 184 15.22 2.18 -2.39
N ILE A 185 15.17 0.84 -2.34
CA ILE A 185 14.27 0.08 -1.46
C ILE A 185 14.53 0.41 0.02
N ILE A 186 15.79 0.50 0.43
CA ILE A 186 16.13 0.76 1.83
C ILE A 186 15.55 2.09 2.31
N PRO A 187 15.85 3.24 1.71
CA PRO A 187 15.24 4.50 2.11
C PRO A 187 13.72 4.55 1.87
N PHE A 188 13.21 3.89 0.83
CA PHE A 188 11.78 3.81 0.54
C PHE A 188 10.98 3.11 1.67
N ILE A 189 11.54 2.06 2.25
CA ILE A 189 10.90 1.36 3.38
C ILE A 189 11.12 2.15 4.68
N ILE A 190 12.33 2.66 4.92
CA ILE A 190 12.71 3.24 6.21
C ILE A 190 12.11 4.63 6.41
N ALA A 191 12.05 5.48 5.37
CA ALA A 191 11.63 6.87 5.54
C ALA A 191 10.21 7.01 6.14
N PRO A 192 9.18 6.29 5.69
CA PRO A 192 7.87 6.33 6.33
C PRO A 192 7.88 5.88 7.79
N LEU A 193 8.66 4.84 8.13
CA LEU A 193 8.77 4.35 9.51
C LEU A 193 9.40 5.39 10.43
N VAL A 194 10.46 6.06 9.96
CA VAL A 194 11.09 7.16 10.70
C VAL A 194 10.12 8.31 10.89
N ASN A 195 9.37 8.70 9.85
CA ASN A 195 8.36 9.74 9.94
C ASN A 195 7.30 9.43 11.00
N ILE A 196 6.78 8.17 11.03
CA ILE A 196 5.85 7.73 12.09
C ILE A 196 6.46 7.92 13.47
N MET A 197 7.71 7.51 13.66
CA MET A 197 8.38 7.60 14.96
C MET A 197 8.64 9.05 15.41
N LEU A 198 8.86 9.97 14.47
CA LEU A 198 9.10 11.39 14.78
C LEU A 198 7.83 12.13 15.21
N VAL A 199 6.65 11.66 14.81
CA VAL A 199 5.36 12.29 15.17
C VAL A 199 4.90 11.90 16.57
N ILE A 200 5.23 10.71 17.05
CA ILE A 200 4.73 10.19 18.33
C ILE A 200 5.03 11.09 19.54
N PRO A 201 6.22 11.68 19.71
CA PRO A 201 6.49 12.58 20.83
C PRO A 201 5.62 13.84 20.85
N GLN A 202 4.85 14.09 19.78
CA GLN A 202 4.03 15.29 19.62
C GLN A 202 2.53 15.01 19.85
N LEU A 203 2.15 13.74 20.05
CA LEU A 203 0.79 13.29 20.37
C LEU A 203 0.59 13.22 21.89
#